data_7307143940885ed83dbea7663ea32abe
#
_entry.id   7307143940885ed83dbea7663ea32abe
#
_cell.length_a   1.000
_cell.length_b   1.000
_cell.length_c   1.000
_cell.angle_alpha   90.00
_cell.angle_beta   90.00
_cell.angle_gamma   90.00
#
_symmetry.space_group_name_H-M   'P 1'
#
loop_
_entity.id
_entity.type
_entity.pdbx_description
1 polymer ?
#
loop_
_entity_poly.entity_id
_entity_poly.type
_entity_poly.pdbx_seq_one_letter_code
_entity_poly.pdbx_strand_id
1 'polypeptide(L)'
;MANPFRFGQFVSGELFCNRKSEISQFTENLAGGQSIVLYSPRRYGKTSLLYAASNKLRSKKILVGYVDFFACNSTEKILLAVSRASAKAIVDEMKSIEKFIKSAAHFFNRIRFSIRFDPNDVGSISVLPELSSRATSMDNLSDALSGLNSYLNKNNKRAAIVLDEFQQIIKVDSNLEAEFRTIIQQQDRIAFAFLGSRMHLLKEMFINQNRPFYRAAKIMELGPITTDELANFIKKRFAKIDISISGQLALRIAEKVNGHPDYAQRLCSHIFNIIESNTVDEEYVEKGVLNMLVSLTPSFRGIFEELPLRESQVMTILAEHGPIGTFATKLIQPYEMGTPALHKALSNLMSKDLVFKGKDKNHFILDPFLTEWIRMVSKDEGQFSSSRTKK
;
A
#
# COMPACT_ATOMS: atom_id res chain seq x y z
N MET A 1 -12.01 3.05 -29.50
CA MET A 1 -10.85 2.33 -28.94
C MET A 1 -11.06 2.14 -27.44
N ALA A 2 -10.56 1.04 -26.85
CA ALA A 2 -10.63 0.86 -25.40
C ALA A 2 -9.56 1.72 -24.69
N ASN A 3 -9.93 2.31 -23.54
CA ASN A 3 -8.99 3.11 -22.76
C ASN A 3 -7.80 2.25 -22.29
N PRO A 4 -6.55 2.60 -22.64
CA PRO A 4 -5.37 1.82 -22.31
C PRO A 4 -4.90 2.02 -20.87
N PHE A 5 -5.48 2.95 -20.12
CA PHE A 5 -5.11 3.30 -18.75
C PHE A 5 -6.12 2.75 -17.75
N ARG A 6 -5.63 2.17 -16.66
CA ARG A 6 -6.46 1.63 -15.57
C ARG A 6 -5.95 2.12 -14.23
N PHE A 7 -6.87 2.59 -13.38
CA PHE A 7 -6.59 3.11 -12.05
C PHE A 7 -7.59 2.57 -11.01
N GLY A 8 -7.27 2.74 -9.74
CA GLY A 8 -8.14 2.32 -8.63
C GLY A 8 -8.28 0.81 -8.45
N GLN A 9 -7.55 0.01 -9.21
CA GLN A 9 -7.58 -1.45 -9.15
C GLN A 9 -6.17 -2.03 -9.30
N PHE A 10 -6.05 -3.32 -9.04
CA PHE A 10 -4.84 -4.08 -9.29
C PHE A 10 -4.49 -4.07 -10.78
N VAL A 11 -3.20 -3.87 -11.08
CA VAL A 11 -2.64 -3.90 -12.44
C VAL A 11 -1.47 -4.88 -12.52
N SER A 12 -1.37 -5.58 -13.65
CA SER A 12 -0.30 -6.54 -13.94
C SER A 12 0.17 -6.44 -15.39
N GLY A 13 1.26 -7.13 -15.70
CA GLY A 13 1.81 -7.17 -17.06
C GLY A 13 2.16 -5.78 -17.56
N GLU A 14 1.72 -5.44 -18.75
CA GLU A 14 2.03 -4.18 -19.42
C GLU A 14 1.39 -2.93 -18.78
N LEU A 15 0.36 -3.12 -17.95
CA LEU A 15 -0.27 -2.04 -17.19
C LEU A 15 0.53 -1.67 -15.94
N PHE A 16 1.48 -2.51 -15.54
CA PHE A 16 2.34 -2.28 -14.40
C PHE A 16 3.61 -1.53 -14.82
N CYS A 17 3.75 -0.31 -14.34
CA CYS A 17 4.89 0.53 -14.67
C CYS A 17 6.13 0.13 -13.86
N ASN A 18 7.10 -0.45 -14.55
CA ASN A 18 8.46 -0.77 -14.10
C ASN A 18 8.59 -1.49 -12.73
N ARG A 19 9.35 -0.98 -11.78
CA ARG A 19 9.66 -1.59 -10.47
C ARG A 19 10.55 -2.84 -10.56
N LYS A 20 11.35 -2.98 -11.62
CA LYS A 20 12.21 -4.16 -11.82
C LYS A 20 13.22 -4.34 -10.69
N SER A 21 13.82 -3.23 -10.24
CA SER A 21 14.79 -3.20 -9.14
C SER A 21 14.13 -3.65 -7.84
N GLU A 22 12.98 -3.05 -7.51
CA GLU A 22 12.24 -3.34 -6.28
C GLU A 22 11.73 -4.78 -6.26
N ILE A 23 11.21 -5.29 -7.38
CA ILE A 23 10.79 -6.69 -7.52
C ILE A 23 11.99 -7.62 -7.33
N SER A 24 13.14 -7.32 -7.93
CA SER A 24 14.35 -8.15 -7.77
C SER A 24 14.82 -8.17 -6.33
N GLN A 25 14.96 -7.01 -5.72
CA GLN A 25 15.39 -6.86 -4.33
C GLN A 25 14.44 -7.58 -3.36
N PHE A 26 13.12 -7.40 -3.53
CA PHE A 26 12.09 -8.07 -2.72
C PHE A 26 12.17 -9.60 -2.87
N THR A 27 12.23 -10.07 -4.12
CA THR A 27 12.28 -11.50 -4.41
C THR A 27 13.57 -12.16 -3.89
N GLU A 28 14.71 -11.54 -4.08
CA GLU A 28 16.02 -12.09 -3.68
C GLU A 28 16.16 -12.18 -2.17
N ASN A 29 15.73 -11.15 -1.42
CA ASN A 29 15.76 -11.21 0.03
C ASN A 29 14.86 -12.34 0.55
N LEU A 30 13.59 -12.43 0.12
CA LEU A 30 12.68 -13.47 0.59
C LEU A 30 13.16 -14.88 0.18
N ALA A 31 13.66 -15.05 -1.04
CA ALA A 31 14.22 -16.33 -1.48
C ALA A 31 15.47 -16.73 -0.68
N GLY A 32 16.27 -15.75 -0.24
CA GLY A 32 17.41 -15.95 0.66
C GLY A 32 17.03 -16.19 2.13
N GLY A 33 15.74 -16.13 2.49
CA GLY A 33 15.27 -16.32 3.87
C GLY A 33 15.28 -15.01 4.71
N GLN A 34 15.58 -13.85 4.09
CA GLN A 34 15.58 -12.57 4.77
C GLN A 34 14.18 -11.98 4.76
N SER A 35 13.60 -11.76 5.94
CA SER A 35 12.32 -11.05 6.08
C SER A 35 12.45 -9.57 5.73
N ILE A 36 11.36 -9.01 5.19
CA ILE A 36 11.28 -7.62 4.71
C ILE A 36 10.09 -6.91 5.35
N VAL A 37 10.25 -5.63 5.67
CA VAL A 37 9.14 -4.71 5.88
C VAL A 37 9.06 -3.76 4.68
N LEU A 38 7.93 -3.77 3.96
CA LEU A 38 7.66 -2.92 2.82
C LEU A 38 6.55 -1.93 3.16
N TYR A 39 6.88 -0.66 3.20
CA TYR A 39 5.88 0.39 3.36
C TYR A 39 5.88 1.36 2.18
N SER A 40 4.72 1.89 1.89
CA SER A 40 4.54 2.94 0.89
C SER A 40 3.23 3.67 1.15
N PRO A 41 3.07 4.88 0.64
CA PRO A 41 1.77 5.51 0.59
C PRO A 41 0.75 4.63 -0.14
N ARG A 42 -0.53 4.93 0.06
CA ARG A 42 -1.61 4.25 -0.66
C ARG A 42 -1.46 4.43 -2.17
N ARG A 43 -1.86 3.42 -2.95
CA ARG A 43 -1.89 3.45 -4.42
C ARG A 43 -0.52 3.59 -5.12
N TYR A 44 0.58 3.33 -4.42
CA TYR A 44 1.94 3.29 -5.00
C TYR A 44 2.28 1.95 -5.66
N GLY A 45 1.31 1.03 -5.76
CA GLY A 45 1.47 -0.23 -6.48
C GLY A 45 2.03 -1.38 -5.64
N LYS A 46 1.90 -1.37 -4.29
CA LYS A 46 2.30 -2.49 -3.41
C LYS A 46 1.76 -3.83 -3.87
N THR A 47 0.43 -3.91 -4.05
CA THR A 47 -0.24 -5.15 -4.45
C THR A 47 0.23 -5.65 -5.82
N SER A 48 0.44 -4.75 -6.77
CA SER A 48 0.96 -5.10 -8.10
C SER A 48 2.40 -5.59 -8.05
N LEU A 49 3.25 -4.96 -7.22
CA LEU A 49 4.62 -5.44 -6.94
C LEU A 49 4.59 -6.83 -6.32
N LEU A 50 3.75 -7.06 -5.32
CA LEU A 50 3.58 -8.36 -4.67
C LEU A 50 3.21 -9.47 -5.64
N TYR A 51 2.26 -9.20 -6.53
CA TYR A 51 1.85 -10.17 -7.53
C TYR A 51 3.01 -10.55 -8.45
N ALA A 52 3.74 -9.57 -8.97
CA ALA A 52 4.91 -9.79 -9.81
C ALA A 52 6.01 -10.55 -9.07
N ALA A 53 6.30 -10.17 -7.82
CA ALA A 53 7.28 -10.82 -6.96
C ALA A 53 6.86 -12.26 -6.60
N SER A 54 5.57 -12.49 -6.31
CA SER A 54 5.03 -13.82 -6.00
C SER A 54 5.21 -14.80 -7.17
N ASN A 55 4.95 -14.34 -8.40
CA ASN A 55 5.21 -15.16 -9.59
C ASN A 55 6.69 -15.51 -9.74
N LYS A 56 7.57 -14.53 -9.47
CA LYS A 56 9.04 -14.74 -9.52
C LYS A 56 9.53 -15.65 -8.37
N LEU A 57 8.92 -15.60 -7.18
CA LEU A 57 9.21 -16.51 -6.07
C LEU A 57 8.77 -17.94 -6.42
N ARG A 58 7.57 -18.13 -6.97
CA ARG A 58 7.08 -19.43 -7.41
C ARG A 58 7.97 -20.05 -8.50
N SER A 59 8.46 -19.27 -9.46
CA SER A 59 9.42 -19.75 -10.47
C SER A 59 10.74 -20.23 -9.85
N LYS A 60 11.12 -19.70 -8.69
CA LYS A 60 12.26 -20.17 -7.87
C LYS A 60 11.91 -21.31 -6.91
N LYS A 61 10.71 -21.91 -7.04
CA LYS A 61 10.20 -22.99 -6.18
C LYS A 61 10.04 -22.61 -4.70
N ILE A 62 9.84 -21.32 -4.42
CA ILE A 62 9.49 -20.81 -3.09
C ILE A 62 7.97 -20.81 -2.97
N LEU A 63 7.43 -21.43 -1.94
CA LEU A 63 6.01 -21.40 -1.64
C LEU A 63 5.60 -19.98 -1.22
N VAL A 64 4.41 -19.54 -1.61
CA VAL A 64 3.95 -18.19 -1.28
C VAL A 64 2.59 -18.26 -0.62
N GLY A 65 2.51 -17.79 0.62
CA GLY A 65 1.27 -17.53 1.34
C GLY A 65 0.99 -16.02 1.39
N TYR A 66 -0.28 -15.66 1.31
CA TYR A 66 -0.72 -14.25 1.39
C TYR A 66 -1.84 -14.11 2.41
N VAL A 67 -1.68 -13.15 3.30
CA VAL A 67 -2.66 -12.75 4.32
C VAL A 67 -2.93 -11.27 4.15
N ASP A 68 -4.21 -10.89 4.08
CA ASP A 68 -4.67 -9.51 4.17
C ASP A 68 -5.38 -9.31 5.51
N PHE A 69 -4.81 -8.48 6.37
CA PHE A 69 -5.39 -8.18 7.68
C PHE A 69 -6.41 -7.03 7.65
N PHE A 70 -6.64 -6.39 6.49
CA PHE A 70 -7.53 -5.23 6.39
C PHE A 70 -8.94 -5.49 6.96
N ALA A 71 -9.51 -6.65 6.64
CA ALA A 71 -10.84 -7.06 7.10
C ALA A 71 -10.84 -7.80 8.44
N CYS A 72 -9.66 -8.02 9.05
CA CYS A 72 -9.56 -8.75 10.31
C CYS A 72 -9.81 -7.81 11.49
N ASN A 73 -10.97 -7.93 12.12
CA ASN A 73 -11.39 -7.11 13.27
C ASN A 73 -11.44 -7.91 14.58
N SER A 74 -10.94 -9.14 14.60
CA SER A 74 -10.77 -9.97 15.79
C SER A 74 -9.53 -10.85 15.69
N THR A 75 -9.00 -11.26 16.84
CA THR A 75 -7.88 -12.18 16.95
C THR A 75 -8.17 -13.49 16.19
N GLU A 76 -9.38 -14.03 16.34
CA GLU A 76 -9.80 -15.24 15.65
C GLU A 76 -9.69 -15.10 14.11
N LYS A 77 -10.17 -13.99 13.54
CA LYS A 77 -10.04 -13.74 12.09
C LYS A 77 -8.60 -13.64 11.63
N ILE A 78 -7.72 -13.04 12.43
CA ILE A 78 -6.28 -12.99 12.17
C ILE A 78 -5.70 -14.41 12.12
N LEU A 79 -5.99 -15.23 13.11
CA LEU A 79 -5.53 -16.61 13.20
C LEU A 79 -6.03 -17.47 12.03
N LEU A 80 -7.32 -17.35 11.71
CA LEU A 80 -7.92 -18.05 10.56
C LEU A 80 -7.26 -17.63 9.24
N ALA A 81 -6.95 -16.34 9.07
CA ALA A 81 -6.29 -15.84 7.87
C ALA A 81 -4.86 -16.39 7.72
N VAL A 82 -4.08 -16.42 8.80
CA VAL A 82 -2.71 -17.01 8.79
C VAL A 82 -2.78 -18.51 8.54
N SER A 83 -3.68 -19.24 9.21
CA SER A 83 -3.85 -20.68 9.03
C SER A 83 -4.24 -21.03 7.60
N ARG A 84 -5.15 -20.25 7.01
CA ARG A 84 -5.57 -20.41 5.61
C ARG A 84 -4.42 -20.16 4.63
N ALA A 85 -3.62 -19.13 4.86
CA ALA A 85 -2.46 -18.81 4.01
C ALA A 85 -1.39 -19.91 4.09
N SER A 86 -1.13 -20.45 5.29
CA SER A 86 -0.21 -21.57 5.50
C SER A 86 -0.67 -22.84 4.77
N ALA A 87 -1.94 -23.19 4.94
CA ALA A 87 -2.53 -24.34 4.24
C ALA A 87 -2.51 -24.16 2.71
N LYS A 88 -2.92 -22.98 2.23
CA LYS A 88 -2.95 -22.67 0.80
C LYS A 88 -1.57 -22.77 0.16
N ALA A 89 -0.53 -22.30 0.82
CA ALA A 89 0.85 -22.42 0.31
C ALA A 89 1.25 -23.87 0.07
N ILE A 90 0.82 -24.81 0.95
CA ILE A 90 1.07 -26.24 0.80
C ILE A 90 0.19 -26.82 -0.31
N VAL A 91 -1.09 -26.48 -0.36
CA VAL A 91 -2.05 -26.96 -1.39
C VAL A 91 -1.59 -26.55 -2.79
N ASP A 92 -1.18 -25.30 -2.97
CA ASP A 92 -0.68 -24.80 -4.25
C ASP A 92 0.56 -25.58 -4.73
N GLU A 93 1.41 -26.00 -3.80
CA GLU A 93 2.59 -26.84 -4.09
C GLU A 93 2.20 -28.29 -4.40
N MET A 94 1.32 -28.88 -3.61
CA MET A 94 0.86 -30.27 -3.81
C MET A 94 -0.04 -30.41 -5.04
N LYS A 95 -0.62 -29.29 -5.53
CA LYS A 95 -1.61 -29.25 -6.61
C LYS A 95 -2.81 -30.18 -6.37
N SER A 96 -3.11 -30.49 -5.10
CA SER A 96 -4.19 -31.37 -4.71
C SER A 96 -4.65 -31.09 -3.29
N ILE A 97 -5.90 -30.68 -3.16
CA ILE A 97 -6.55 -30.46 -1.87
C ILE A 97 -6.73 -31.78 -1.11
N GLU A 98 -7.09 -32.87 -1.80
CA GLU A 98 -7.29 -34.17 -1.18
C GLU A 98 -5.99 -34.71 -0.55
N LYS A 99 -4.86 -34.59 -1.24
CA LYS A 99 -3.55 -34.98 -0.70
C LYS A 99 -3.20 -34.12 0.53
N PHE A 100 -3.50 -32.82 0.48
CA PHE A 100 -3.31 -31.94 1.62
C PHE A 100 -4.14 -32.40 2.82
N ILE A 101 -5.45 -32.57 2.67
CA ILE A 101 -6.34 -32.98 3.78
C ILE A 101 -5.89 -34.28 4.42
N LYS A 102 -5.52 -35.29 3.61
CA LYS A 102 -5.01 -36.58 4.10
C LYS A 102 -3.70 -36.44 4.88
N SER A 103 -2.88 -35.49 4.57
CA SER A 103 -1.57 -35.28 5.20
C SER A 103 -1.54 -34.14 6.24
N ALA A 104 -2.56 -33.32 6.31
CA ALA A 104 -2.58 -32.13 7.18
C ALA A 104 -2.31 -32.48 8.65
N ALA A 105 -2.91 -33.54 9.16
CA ALA A 105 -2.72 -33.98 10.54
C ALA A 105 -1.26 -34.38 10.90
N HIS A 106 -0.41 -34.60 9.91
CA HIS A 106 1.02 -34.87 10.12
C HIS A 106 1.83 -33.56 10.37
N PHE A 107 1.27 -32.40 10.00
CA PHE A 107 1.96 -31.12 10.09
C PHE A 107 1.31 -30.18 11.10
N PHE A 108 -0.03 -30.23 11.21
CA PHE A 108 -0.81 -29.36 12.10
C PHE A 108 -1.39 -30.19 13.26
N ASN A 109 -1.07 -29.82 14.48
CA ASN A 109 -1.46 -30.59 15.67
C ASN A 109 -2.85 -30.20 16.19
N ARG A 110 -3.19 -28.93 16.11
CA ARG A 110 -4.39 -28.32 16.72
C ARG A 110 -5.41 -27.86 15.70
N ILE A 111 -4.95 -27.35 14.54
CA ILE A 111 -5.83 -26.88 13.48
C ILE A 111 -6.29 -28.08 12.64
N ARG A 112 -7.59 -28.15 12.41
CA ARG A 112 -8.19 -29.09 11.47
C ARG A 112 -8.54 -28.34 10.18
N PHE A 113 -8.64 -29.07 9.10
CA PHE A 113 -8.96 -28.49 7.80
C PHE A 113 -10.11 -29.27 7.16
N SER A 114 -11.12 -28.54 6.71
CA SER A 114 -12.25 -29.05 5.95
C SER A 114 -12.26 -28.46 4.54
N ILE A 115 -13.03 -29.11 3.66
CA ILE A 115 -13.22 -28.64 2.28
C ILE A 115 -14.56 -27.94 2.20
N ARG A 116 -14.57 -26.74 1.62
CA ARG A 116 -15.80 -26.04 1.25
C ARG A 116 -15.89 -25.89 -0.24
N PHE A 117 -17.04 -26.29 -0.79
CA PHE A 117 -17.41 -25.98 -2.17
C PHE A 117 -18.11 -24.61 -2.18
N ASP A 118 -17.69 -23.73 -3.08
CA ASP A 118 -18.38 -22.45 -3.26
C ASP A 118 -19.53 -22.68 -4.27
N PRO A 119 -20.78 -22.53 -3.86
CA PRO A 119 -21.91 -22.76 -4.74
C PRO A 119 -22.06 -21.69 -5.82
N ASN A 120 -21.43 -20.50 -5.63
CA ASN A 120 -21.52 -19.37 -6.58
C ASN A 120 -20.36 -19.34 -7.59
N ASP A 121 -19.32 -20.14 -7.37
CA ASP A 121 -18.17 -20.28 -8.27
C ASP A 121 -17.96 -21.76 -8.59
N VAL A 122 -18.63 -22.20 -9.67
CA VAL A 122 -18.67 -23.62 -10.07
C VAL A 122 -17.26 -24.13 -10.34
N GLY A 123 -16.76 -24.90 -9.38
CA GLY A 123 -15.44 -25.53 -9.42
C GLY A 123 -14.41 -24.93 -8.45
N SER A 124 -14.72 -23.87 -7.70
CA SER A 124 -13.82 -23.37 -6.67
C SER A 124 -13.98 -24.18 -5.39
N ILE A 125 -12.89 -24.82 -5.01
CA ILE A 125 -12.77 -25.57 -3.78
C ILE A 125 -11.82 -24.82 -2.85
N SER A 126 -12.28 -24.49 -1.64
CA SER A 126 -11.46 -23.82 -0.64
C SER A 126 -11.19 -24.72 0.57
N VAL A 127 -10.01 -24.54 1.16
CA VAL A 127 -9.64 -25.18 2.42
C VAL A 127 -9.96 -24.24 3.56
N LEU A 128 -10.77 -24.70 4.52
CA LEU A 128 -11.15 -23.96 5.70
C LEU A 128 -10.43 -24.51 6.93
N PRO A 129 -9.65 -23.66 7.62
CA PRO A 129 -9.11 -24.02 8.93
C PRO A 129 -10.19 -23.93 10.01
N GLU A 130 -10.15 -24.88 10.92
CA GLU A 130 -10.96 -24.91 12.15
C GLU A 130 -10.00 -24.83 13.34
N LEU A 131 -10.05 -23.68 14.06
CA LEU A 131 -9.16 -23.46 15.19
C LEU A 131 -9.62 -24.29 16.40
N SER A 132 -8.66 -24.72 17.20
CA SER A 132 -8.99 -25.42 18.45
C SER A 132 -9.53 -24.42 19.49
N SER A 133 -10.76 -24.63 19.93
CA SER A 133 -11.37 -23.84 20.99
C SER A 133 -10.73 -24.05 22.39
N ARG A 134 -9.97 -25.14 22.55
CA ARG A 134 -9.23 -25.47 23.78
C ARG A 134 -7.82 -24.87 23.80
N ALA A 135 -7.36 -24.27 22.69
CA ALA A 135 -6.03 -23.70 22.56
C ALA A 135 -6.10 -22.18 22.69
N THR A 136 -5.03 -21.58 23.20
CA THR A 136 -4.87 -20.12 23.22
C THR A 136 -4.69 -19.56 21.80
N SER A 137 -4.78 -18.23 21.67
CA SER A 137 -4.46 -17.55 20.40
C SER A 137 -3.03 -17.87 19.95
N MET A 138 -2.09 -17.80 20.88
CA MET A 138 -0.68 -18.10 20.64
C MET A 138 -0.47 -19.56 20.17
N ASP A 139 -1.16 -20.51 20.77
CA ASP A 139 -1.10 -21.93 20.38
C ASP A 139 -1.59 -22.16 18.95
N ASN A 140 -2.71 -21.56 18.57
CA ASN A 140 -3.26 -21.68 17.22
C ASN A 140 -2.35 -20.99 16.18
N LEU A 141 -1.79 -19.81 16.50
CA LEU A 141 -0.84 -19.13 15.61
C LEU A 141 0.45 -19.93 15.44
N SER A 142 0.97 -20.47 16.56
CA SER A 142 2.14 -21.35 16.55
C SER A 142 1.90 -22.58 15.69
N ASP A 143 0.77 -23.26 15.85
CA ASP A 143 0.43 -24.44 15.04
C ASP A 143 0.31 -24.11 13.54
N ALA A 144 -0.28 -22.98 13.19
CA ALA A 144 -0.42 -22.54 11.81
C ALA A 144 0.92 -22.36 11.09
N LEU A 145 1.87 -21.70 11.75
CA LEU A 145 3.19 -21.42 11.16
C LEU A 145 4.15 -22.61 11.29
N SER A 146 4.16 -23.29 12.43
CA SER A 146 5.01 -24.46 12.64
C SER A 146 4.57 -25.66 11.79
N GLY A 147 3.28 -25.79 11.50
CA GLY A 147 2.77 -26.80 10.56
C GLY A 147 3.31 -26.59 9.15
N LEU A 148 3.28 -25.35 8.66
CA LEU A 148 3.93 -25.01 7.39
C LEU A 148 5.44 -25.27 7.45
N ASN A 149 6.12 -24.81 8.50
CA ASN A 149 7.57 -24.98 8.66
C ASN A 149 7.97 -26.48 8.68
N SER A 150 7.19 -27.32 9.35
CA SER A 150 7.39 -28.78 9.39
C SER A 150 7.25 -29.40 8.00
N TYR A 151 6.25 -28.98 7.22
CA TYR A 151 6.11 -29.40 5.82
C TYR A 151 7.33 -29.00 4.98
N LEU A 152 7.80 -27.75 5.14
CA LEU A 152 8.95 -27.22 4.40
C LEU A 152 10.24 -27.96 4.74
N ASN A 153 10.48 -28.26 6.02
CA ASN A 153 11.63 -29.04 6.48
C ASN A 153 11.62 -30.45 5.89
N LYS A 154 10.48 -31.15 5.99
CA LYS A 154 10.33 -32.51 5.44
C LYS A 154 10.59 -32.60 3.94
N ASN A 155 10.23 -31.54 3.19
CA ASN A 155 10.34 -31.50 1.73
C ASN A 155 11.55 -30.70 1.23
N ASN A 156 12.45 -30.24 2.13
CA ASN A 156 13.59 -29.37 1.83
C ASN A 156 13.22 -28.15 0.97
N LYS A 157 12.16 -27.45 1.37
CA LYS A 157 11.63 -26.27 0.68
C LYS A 157 11.69 -25.04 1.56
N ARG A 158 11.37 -23.89 0.99
CA ARG A 158 11.22 -22.61 1.67
C ARG A 158 9.90 -21.95 1.29
N ALA A 159 9.43 -21.04 2.13
CA ALA A 159 8.25 -20.24 1.85
C ALA A 159 8.51 -18.76 2.12
N ALA A 160 7.69 -17.94 1.46
CA ALA A 160 7.51 -16.53 1.78
C ALA A 160 6.06 -16.32 2.19
N ILE A 161 5.83 -15.81 3.39
CA ILE A 161 4.50 -15.43 3.88
C ILE A 161 4.39 -13.90 3.85
N VAL A 162 3.46 -13.41 3.04
CA VAL A 162 3.15 -12.00 2.92
C VAL A 162 2.02 -11.65 3.87
N LEU A 163 2.28 -10.70 4.77
CA LEU A 163 1.36 -10.20 5.78
C LEU A 163 1.00 -8.75 5.42
N ASP A 164 -0.07 -8.55 4.65
CA ASP A 164 -0.50 -7.23 4.21
C ASP A 164 -1.36 -6.53 5.27
N GLU A 165 -1.24 -5.21 5.34
CA GLU A 165 -1.83 -4.34 6.38
C GLU A 165 -1.47 -4.82 7.81
N PHE A 166 -0.21 -5.26 7.99
CA PHE A 166 0.27 -5.91 9.22
C PHE A 166 0.04 -5.07 10.48
N GLN A 167 0.08 -3.74 10.39
CA GLN A 167 -0.20 -2.86 11.53
C GLN A 167 -1.64 -3.01 12.08
N GLN A 168 -2.52 -3.71 11.37
CA GLN A 168 -3.88 -3.96 11.86
C GLN A 168 -3.91 -4.85 13.10
N ILE A 169 -2.92 -5.73 13.28
CA ILE A 169 -2.84 -6.63 14.45
C ILE A 169 -2.85 -5.86 15.77
N ILE A 170 -2.15 -4.70 15.84
CA ILE A 170 -2.09 -3.88 17.07
C ILE A 170 -3.44 -3.29 17.43
N LYS A 171 -4.28 -2.97 16.43
CA LYS A 171 -5.62 -2.42 16.67
C LYS A 171 -6.59 -3.47 17.19
N VAL A 172 -6.36 -4.73 16.82
CA VAL A 172 -7.20 -5.85 17.25
C VAL A 172 -6.84 -6.26 18.67
N ASP A 173 -5.55 -6.47 18.92
CA ASP A 173 -5.02 -6.80 20.24
C ASP A 173 -3.54 -6.41 20.29
N SER A 174 -3.18 -5.57 21.26
CA SER A 174 -1.80 -5.10 21.45
C SER A 174 -0.81 -6.22 21.78
N ASN A 175 -1.25 -7.34 22.33
CA ASN A 175 -0.40 -8.47 22.69
C ASN A 175 0.00 -9.28 21.45
N LEU A 176 -0.80 -9.26 20.39
CA LEU A 176 -0.52 -10.02 19.17
C LEU A 176 0.83 -9.67 18.56
N GLU A 177 1.32 -8.45 18.71
CA GLU A 177 2.63 -8.08 18.19
C GLU A 177 3.75 -8.91 18.83
N ALA A 178 3.74 -9.05 20.15
CA ALA A 178 4.71 -9.85 20.87
C ALA A 178 4.56 -11.35 20.58
N GLU A 179 3.33 -11.85 20.50
CA GLU A 179 3.03 -13.23 20.14
C GLU A 179 3.53 -13.58 18.74
N PHE A 180 3.21 -12.75 17.74
CA PHE A 180 3.74 -12.92 16.37
C PHE A 180 5.27 -12.92 16.34
N ARG A 181 5.91 -11.98 17.06
CA ARG A 181 7.36 -11.90 17.10
C ARG A 181 7.99 -13.18 17.66
N THR A 182 7.44 -13.69 18.77
CA THR A 182 7.93 -14.92 19.41
C THR A 182 7.84 -16.13 18.48
N ILE A 183 6.72 -16.28 17.76
CA ILE A 183 6.49 -17.42 16.91
C ILE A 183 7.26 -17.33 15.59
N ILE A 184 7.27 -16.13 14.96
CA ILE A 184 7.93 -15.91 13.67
C ILE A 184 9.43 -16.18 13.73
N GLN A 185 10.11 -15.77 14.82
CA GLN A 185 11.55 -15.99 14.96
C GLN A 185 11.97 -17.46 15.04
N GLN A 186 11.04 -18.37 15.32
CA GLN A 186 11.27 -19.81 15.37
C GLN A 186 11.14 -20.49 14.00
N GLN A 187 10.71 -19.75 12.96
CA GLN A 187 10.42 -20.33 11.65
C GLN A 187 11.64 -20.19 10.72
N ASP A 188 12.49 -21.20 10.67
CA ASP A 188 13.77 -21.18 9.91
C ASP A 188 13.63 -21.31 8.39
N ARG A 189 12.50 -21.84 7.91
CA ARG A 189 12.21 -22.04 6.49
C ARG A 189 11.26 -21.02 5.88
N ILE A 190 10.76 -20.08 6.70
CA ILE A 190 9.78 -19.08 6.27
C ILE A 190 10.39 -17.68 6.36
N ALA A 191 10.44 -16.98 5.24
CA ALA A 191 10.69 -15.55 5.22
C ALA A 191 9.36 -14.78 5.23
N PHE A 192 9.31 -13.69 6.00
CA PHE A 192 8.11 -12.90 6.13
C PHE A 192 8.24 -11.56 5.41
N ALA A 193 7.19 -11.17 4.71
CA ALA A 193 7.05 -9.83 4.15
C ALA A 193 5.92 -9.11 4.88
N PHE A 194 6.28 -8.12 5.69
CA PHE A 194 5.36 -7.27 6.43
C PHE A 194 5.03 -6.04 5.60
N LEU A 195 3.78 -5.86 5.23
CA LEU A 195 3.35 -4.75 4.41
C LEU A 195 2.29 -3.92 5.11
N GLY A 196 2.20 -2.65 4.71
CA GLY A 196 1.12 -1.78 5.12
C GLY A 196 1.16 -0.42 4.43
N SER A 197 0.03 0.24 4.46
CA SER A 197 -0.16 1.57 3.91
C SER A 197 0.01 2.67 4.96
N ARG A 198 -0.12 2.37 6.24
CA ARG A 198 0.11 3.31 7.35
C ARG A 198 1.59 3.33 7.72
N MET A 199 2.34 4.16 7.00
CA MET A 199 3.80 4.21 7.09
C MET A 199 4.32 4.49 8.49
N HIS A 200 3.69 5.40 9.23
CA HIS A 200 4.11 5.77 10.58
C HIS A 200 4.01 4.59 11.56
N LEU A 201 2.91 3.79 11.49
CA LEU A 201 2.73 2.63 12.37
C LEU A 201 3.75 1.52 12.08
N LEU A 202 3.98 1.19 10.80
CA LEU A 202 5.00 0.20 10.45
C LEU A 202 6.40 0.66 10.82
N LYS A 203 6.74 1.95 10.59
CA LYS A 203 8.01 2.51 11.04
C LYS A 203 8.16 2.38 12.54
N GLU A 204 7.12 2.69 13.30
CA GLU A 204 7.14 2.53 14.75
C GLU A 204 7.40 1.08 15.16
N MET A 205 6.69 0.11 14.58
CA MET A 205 6.86 -1.32 14.90
C MET A 205 8.28 -1.83 14.66
N PHE A 206 8.93 -1.44 13.55
CA PHE A 206 10.20 -2.01 13.11
C PHE A 206 11.44 -1.16 13.40
N ILE A 207 11.28 0.13 13.73
CA ILE A 207 12.39 1.07 13.95
C ILE A 207 12.50 1.46 15.43
N ASN A 208 11.37 1.52 16.17
CA ASN A 208 11.38 1.87 17.58
C ASN A 208 11.98 0.72 18.43
N GLN A 209 13.03 1.02 19.20
CA GLN A 209 13.74 0.04 20.03
C GLN A 209 12.88 -0.60 21.13
N ASN A 210 11.77 0.04 21.51
CA ASN A 210 10.87 -0.45 22.55
C ASN A 210 9.77 -1.39 21.99
N ARG A 211 9.81 -1.72 20.69
CA ARG A 211 8.79 -2.57 20.04
C ARG A 211 9.33 -3.97 19.80
N PRO A 212 8.48 -5.02 19.88
CA PRO A 212 8.88 -6.41 19.69
C PRO A 212 9.58 -6.69 18.36
N PHE A 213 9.16 -6.00 17.28
CA PHE A 213 9.73 -6.18 15.93
C PHE A 213 10.94 -5.28 15.64
N TYR A 214 11.50 -4.61 16.64
CA TYR A 214 12.69 -3.78 16.41
C TYR A 214 13.78 -4.55 15.66
N ARG A 215 14.19 -4.03 14.50
CA ARG A 215 15.20 -4.63 13.59
C ARG A 215 14.94 -6.08 13.16
N ALA A 216 13.70 -6.55 13.22
CA ALA A 216 13.36 -7.94 12.88
C ALA A 216 13.35 -8.23 11.37
N ALA A 217 13.30 -7.21 10.54
CA ALA A 217 13.23 -7.34 9.08
C ALA A 217 13.99 -6.22 8.39
N LYS A 218 14.40 -6.45 7.13
CA LYS A 218 15.03 -5.44 6.29
C LYS A 218 13.98 -4.43 5.83
N ILE A 219 14.28 -3.15 6.01
CA ILE A 219 13.39 -2.06 5.60
C ILE A 219 13.52 -1.83 4.11
N MET A 220 12.39 -1.78 3.43
CA MET A 220 12.25 -1.42 2.02
C MET A 220 11.12 -0.39 1.87
N GLU A 221 11.43 0.74 1.27
CA GLU A 221 10.46 1.79 0.99
C GLU A 221 10.11 1.77 -0.50
N LEU A 222 8.82 1.69 -0.81
CA LEU A 222 8.34 1.83 -2.17
C LEU A 222 7.96 3.30 -2.41
N GLY A 223 8.90 4.04 -2.98
CA GLY A 223 8.76 5.45 -3.30
C GLY A 223 8.04 5.72 -4.63
N PRO A 224 7.99 6.97 -5.09
CA PRO A 224 7.50 7.34 -6.42
C PRO A 224 8.31 6.64 -7.52
N ILE A 225 7.69 6.47 -8.68
CA ILE A 225 8.39 6.03 -9.90
C ILE A 225 9.18 7.21 -10.42
N THR A 226 10.37 6.98 -10.95
CA THR A 226 11.17 8.05 -11.53
C THR A 226 10.45 8.70 -12.72
N THR A 227 10.64 9.99 -12.89
CA THR A 227 9.97 10.78 -13.94
C THR A 227 10.21 10.19 -15.31
N ASP A 228 11.45 9.78 -15.62
CA ASP A 228 11.82 9.20 -16.92
C ASP A 228 11.12 7.85 -17.17
N GLU A 229 11.08 6.97 -16.16
CA GLU A 229 10.44 5.67 -16.28
C GLU A 229 8.92 5.82 -16.48
N LEU A 230 8.32 6.74 -15.74
CA LEU A 230 6.89 7.02 -15.83
C LEU A 230 6.54 7.68 -17.18
N ALA A 231 7.34 8.63 -17.67
CA ALA A 231 7.18 9.25 -18.97
C ALA A 231 7.29 8.22 -20.11
N ASN A 232 8.28 7.32 -20.04
CA ASN A 232 8.43 6.24 -21.00
C ASN A 232 7.23 5.27 -20.98
N PHE A 233 6.70 4.97 -19.82
CA PHE A 233 5.49 4.17 -19.67
C PHE A 233 4.29 4.86 -20.34
N ILE A 234 4.04 6.15 -20.06
CA ILE A 234 2.96 6.95 -20.64
C ILE A 234 3.04 6.93 -22.17
N LYS A 235 4.21 7.23 -22.74
CA LYS A 235 4.43 7.18 -24.20
C LYS A 235 4.08 5.82 -24.81
N LYS A 236 4.57 4.74 -24.22
CA LYS A 236 4.27 3.38 -24.69
C LYS A 236 2.79 3.05 -24.63
N ARG A 237 2.07 3.55 -23.62
CA ARG A 237 0.63 3.29 -23.48
C ARG A 237 -0.20 4.02 -24.52
N PHE A 238 0.08 5.30 -24.79
CA PHE A 238 -0.57 6.04 -25.85
C PHE A 238 -0.24 5.48 -27.25
N ALA A 239 1.02 5.13 -27.49
CA ALA A 239 1.44 4.55 -28.78
C ALA A 239 0.73 3.23 -29.13
N LYS A 240 0.28 2.44 -28.11
CA LYS A 240 -0.48 1.19 -28.35
C LYS A 240 -1.87 1.40 -28.95
N ILE A 241 -2.38 2.61 -28.91
CA ILE A 241 -3.67 3.01 -29.45
C ILE A 241 -3.52 4.06 -30.54
N ASP A 242 -2.35 4.11 -31.20
CA ASP A 242 -2.00 5.02 -32.28
C ASP A 242 -2.17 6.50 -31.95
N ILE A 243 -2.01 6.85 -30.66
CA ILE A 243 -1.95 8.23 -30.18
C ILE A 243 -0.50 8.58 -29.86
N SER A 244 -0.04 9.70 -30.44
CA SER A 244 1.30 10.24 -30.18
C SER A 244 1.32 11.21 -29.01
N ILE A 245 2.41 11.21 -28.25
CA ILE A 245 2.71 12.22 -27.22
C ILE A 245 4.20 12.53 -27.26
N SER A 246 4.56 13.82 -27.20
CA SER A 246 5.96 14.22 -27.17
C SER A 246 6.65 13.74 -25.88
N GLY A 247 7.97 13.49 -25.94
CA GLY A 247 8.75 13.11 -24.76
C GLY A 247 8.67 14.18 -23.66
N GLN A 248 8.71 15.45 -24.03
CA GLN A 248 8.64 16.57 -23.11
C GLN A 248 7.28 16.63 -22.39
N LEU A 249 6.18 16.40 -23.12
CA LEU A 249 4.85 16.43 -22.54
C LEU A 249 4.61 15.22 -21.61
N ALA A 250 5.13 14.04 -21.98
CA ALA A 250 5.08 12.86 -21.12
C ALA A 250 5.88 13.06 -19.82
N LEU A 251 7.03 13.75 -19.87
CA LEU A 251 7.80 14.15 -18.69
C LEU A 251 7.00 15.10 -17.81
N ARG A 252 6.37 16.14 -18.39
CA ARG A 252 5.51 17.08 -17.64
C ARG A 252 4.35 16.37 -16.93
N ILE A 253 3.71 15.40 -17.57
CA ILE A 253 2.67 14.58 -16.92
C ILE A 253 3.27 13.82 -15.72
N ALA A 254 4.43 13.19 -15.90
CA ALA A 254 5.10 12.43 -14.85
C ALA A 254 5.52 13.31 -13.65
N GLU A 255 6.00 14.52 -13.91
CA GLU A 255 6.30 15.55 -12.90
C GLU A 255 5.04 16.02 -12.18
N LYS A 256 3.97 16.33 -12.92
CA LYS A 256 2.69 16.80 -12.36
C LYS A 256 2.10 15.82 -11.37
N VAL A 257 2.23 14.52 -11.63
CA VAL A 257 1.76 13.46 -10.72
C VAL A 257 2.81 13.08 -9.67
N ASN A 258 3.97 13.74 -9.62
CA ASN A 258 5.08 13.47 -8.70
C ASN A 258 5.46 11.97 -8.65
N GLY A 259 5.55 11.32 -9.80
CA GLY A 259 5.87 9.88 -9.90
C GLY A 259 4.81 8.93 -9.31
N HIS A 260 3.62 9.41 -9.00
CA HIS A 260 2.54 8.61 -8.41
C HIS A 260 1.87 7.73 -9.47
N PRO A 261 2.00 6.39 -9.43
CA PRO A 261 1.56 5.51 -10.54
C PRO A 261 0.05 5.50 -10.78
N ASP A 262 -0.78 5.53 -9.74
CA ASP A 262 -2.24 5.56 -9.88
C ASP A 262 -2.70 6.89 -10.49
N TYR A 263 -2.11 8.00 -10.08
CA TYR A 263 -2.43 9.31 -10.63
C TYR A 263 -1.97 9.47 -12.08
N ALA A 264 -0.85 8.89 -12.46
CA ALA A 264 -0.43 8.87 -13.87
C ALA A 264 -1.46 8.14 -14.74
N GLN A 265 -1.89 6.96 -14.31
CA GLN A 265 -2.93 6.21 -15.02
C GLN A 265 -4.26 6.96 -15.06
N ARG A 266 -4.68 7.58 -13.95
CA ARG A 266 -5.91 8.35 -13.85
C ARG A 266 -5.89 9.58 -14.75
N LEU A 267 -4.81 10.39 -14.70
CA LEU A 267 -4.67 11.58 -15.53
C LEU A 267 -4.65 11.23 -17.01
N CYS A 268 -3.86 10.23 -17.41
CA CYS A 268 -3.83 9.77 -18.80
C CYS A 268 -5.18 9.18 -19.25
N SER A 269 -5.95 8.57 -18.35
CA SER A 269 -7.31 8.12 -18.63
C SER A 269 -8.28 9.30 -18.90
N HIS A 270 -8.17 10.39 -18.13
CA HIS A 270 -8.95 11.60 -18.39
C HIS A 270 -8.56 12.26 -19.70
N ILE A 271 -7.26 12.33 -20.02
CA ILE A 271 -6.77 12.82 -21.31
C ILE A 271 -7.35 11.98 -22.46
N PHE A 272 -7.27 10.64 -22.36
CA PHE A 272 -7.82 9.75 -23.37
C PHE A 272 -9.33 9.97 -23.61
N ASN A 273 -10.10 10.25 -22.58
CA ASN A 273 -11.55 10.44 -22.70
C ASN A 273 -11.97 11.75 -23.37
N ILE A 274 -11.06 12.72 -23.50
CA ILE A 274 -11.34 14.04 -24.10
C ILE A 274 -10.58 14.29 -25.40
N ILE A 275 -9.64 13.40 -25.77
CA ILE A 275 -8.82 13.60 -26.97
C ILE A 275 -9.66 13.32 -28.23
N GLU A 276 -9.65 14.26 -29.17
CA GLU A 276 -10.32 14.16 -30.46
C GLU A 276 -9.34 13.97 -31.62
N SER A 277 -8.04 14.09 -31.34
CA SER A 277 -6.94 13.98 -32.30
C SER A 277 -6.06 12.74 -32.02
N ASN A 278 -5.16 12.41 -32.93
CA ASN A 278 -4.16 11.35 -32.72
C ASN A 278 -2.89 11.85 -32.02
N THR A 279 -2.93 13.07 -31.44
CA THR A 279 -1.77 13.67 -30.75
C THR A 279 -2.22 14.36 -29.48
N VAL A 280 -1.55 14.03 -28.37
CA VAL A 280 -1.73 14.75 -27.11
C VAL A 280 -0.93 16.04 -27.14
N ASP A 281 -1.57 17.16 -26.91
CA ASP A 281 -0.97 18.48 -26.73
C ASP A 281 -1.14 19.00 -25.29
N GLU A 282 -0.67 20.21 -25.03
CA GLU A 282 -0.70 20.85 -23.72
C GLU A 282 -2.13 21.09 -23.22
N GLU A 283 -3.03 21.50 -24.14
CA GLU A 283 -4.42 21.82 -23.81
C GLU A 283 -5.17 20.58 -23.28
N TYR A 284 -4.94 19.40 -23.89
CA TYR A 284 -5.51 18.14 -23.41
C TYR A 284 -4.98 17.73 -22.04
N VAL A 285 -3.71 18.04 -21.74
CA VAL A 285 -3.13 17.77 -20.41
C VAL A 285 -3.77 18.67 -19.36
N GLU A 286 -3.91 19.96 -19.62
CA GLU A 286 -4.53 20.91 -18.68
C GLU A 286 -6.00 20.56 -18.43
N LYS A 287 -6.79 20.31 -19.47
CA LYS A 287 -8.17 19.84 -19.36
C LYS A 287 -8.25 18.49 -18.58
N GLY A 288 -7.34 17.59 -18.85
CA GLY A 288 -7.27 16.29 -18.14
C GLY A 288 -7.01 16.47 -16.64
N VAL A 289 -6.12 17.38 -16.25
CA VAL A 289 -5.84 17.73 -14.86
C VAL A 289 -7.09 18.32 -14.19
N LEU A 290 -7.77 19.25 -14.85
CA LEU A 290 -9.00 19.86 -14.32
C LEU A 290 -10.10 18.80 -14.12
N ASN A 291 -10.35 17.96 -15.11
CA ASN A 291 -11.34 16.88 -15.02
C ASN A 291 -10.99 15.88 -13.89
N MET A 292 -9.72 15.60 -13.72
CA MET A 292 -9.25 14.74 -12.63
C MET A 292 -9.47 15.40 -11.26
N LEU A 293 -9.16 16.68 -11.07
CA LEU A 293 -9.43 17.43 -9.84
C LEU A 293 -10.92 17.46 -9.51
N VAL A 294 -11.78 17.73 -10.51
CA VAL A 294 -13.23 17.67 -10.35
C VAL A 294 -13.69 16.30 -9.88
N SER A 295 -13.16 15.21 -10.47
CA SER A 295 -13.51 13.84 -10.10
C SER A 295 -13.05 13.45 -8.69
N LEU A 296 -11.99 14.08 -8.17
CA LEU A 296 -11.42 13.82 -6.84
C LEU A 296 -12.03 14.73 -5.75
N THR A 297 -12.65 15.83 -6.14
CA THR A 297 -13.22 16.85 -5.21
C THR A 297 -14.11 16.25 -4.11
N PRO A 298 -15.05 15.31 -4.37
CA PRO A 298 -15.88 14.76 -3.30
C PRO A 298 -15.05 14.06 -2.21
N SER A 299 -14.01 13.31 -2.62
CA SER A 299 -13.12 12.61 -1.68
C SER A 299 -12.24 13.58 -0.89
N PHE A 300 -11.68 14.60 -1.56
CA PHE A 300 -10.83 15.60 -0.92
C PHE A 300 -11.62 16.51 0.03
N ARG A 301 -12.83 16.88 -0.35
CA ARG A 301 -13.74 17.64 0.52
C ARG A 301 -14.05 16.86 1.79
N GLY A 302 -14.41 15.57 1.68
CA GLY A 302 -14.66 14.73 2.85
C GLY A 302 -13.45 14.64 3.79
N ILE A 303 -12.24 14.46 3.24
CA ILE A 303 -11.00 14.46 4.04
C ILE A 303 -10.82 15.80 4.74
N PHE A 304 -11.01 16.94 4.04
CA PHE A 304 -10.70 18.26 4.55
C PHE A 304 -11.74 18.74 5.60
N GLU A 305 -13.00 18.41 5.42
CA GLU A 305 -14.11 18.73 6.35
C GLU A 305 -13.99 17.96 7.67
N GLU A 306 -13.40 16.76 7.67
CA GLU A 306 -13.14 15.98 8.89
C GLU A 306 -11.93 16.50 9.70
N LEU A 307 -11.15 17.46 9.17
CA LEU A 307 -10.00 18.00 9.87
C LEU A 307 -10.41 19.05 10.92
N PRO A 308 -9.89 18.96 12.15
CA PRO A 308 -9.96 20.06 13.10
C PRO A 308 -9.38 21.37 12.51
N LEU A 309 -9.90 22.51 12.92
CA LEU A 309 -9.53 23.83 12.39
C LEU A 309 -8.00 24.04 12.28
N ARG A 310 -7.21 23.67 13.30
CA ARG A 310 -5.76 23.86 13.27
C ARG A 310 -5.08 22.95 12.25
N GLU A 311 -5.60 21.76 12.03
CA GLU A 311 -5.06 20.83 11.04
C GLU A 311 -5.39 21.29 9.61
N SER A 312 -6.62 21.77 9.35
CA SER A 312 -6.99 22.34 8.04
C SER A 312 -6.17 23.59 7.70
N GLN A 313 -5.95 24.49 8.68
CA GLN A 313 -5.08 25.65 8.52
C GLN A 313 -3.63 25.25 8.14
N VAL A 314 -3.06 24.24 8.80
CA VAL A 314 -1.72 23.73 8.47
C VAL A 314 -1.68 23.11 7.07
N MET A 315 -2.74 22.39 6.66
CA MET A 315 -2.85 21.87 5.30
C MET A 315 -2.88 22.98 4.25
N THR A 316 -3.62 24.07 4.52
CA THR A 316 -3.66 25.25 3.64
C THR A 316 -2.28 25.90 3.54
N ILE A 317 -1.59 26.13 4.67
CA ILE A 317 -0.23 26.71 4.69
C ILE A 317 0.73 25.83 3.86
N LEU A 318 0.69 24.50 4.06
CA LEU A 318 1.53 23.56 3.29
C LEU A 318 1.21 23.57 1.80
N ALA A 319 -0.05 23.71 1.44
CA ALA A 319 -0.46 23.77 0.03
C ALA A 319 0.01 25.06 -0.65
N GLU A 320 -0.11 26.21 0.01
CA GLU A 320 0.21 27.52 -0.55
C GLU A 320 1.71 27.80 -0.60
N HIS A 321 2.42 27.49 0.49
CA HIS A 321 3.83 27.85 0.66
C HIS A 321 4.81 26.70 0.39
N GLY A 322 4.30 25.47 0.14
CA GLY A 322 5.13 24.28 -0.04
C GLY A 322 5.64 23.71 1.28
N PRO A 323 6.72 22.91 1.24
CA PRO A 323 7.24 22.25 2.43
C PRO A 323 7.67 23.22 3.52
N ILE A 324 7.20 23.02 4.75
CA ILE A 324 7.53 23.87 5.91
C ILE A 324 8.27 23.10 6.99
N GLY A 325 9.19 23.80 7.66
CA GLY A 325 9.83 23.32 8.90
C GLY A 325 8.93 23.52 10.12
N THR A 326 9.32 22.91 11.23
CA THR A 326 8.60 23.00 12.50
C THR A 326 8.62 24.41 13.14
N PHE A 327 9.47 25.30 12.64
CA PHE A 327 9.62 26.69 13.14
C PHE A 327 9.14 27.73 12.12
N ALA A 328 8.14 27.40 11.31
CA ALA A 328 7.58 28.32 10.31
C ALA A 328 6.70 29.44 10.94
N THR A 329 7.23 30.16 11.94
CA THR A 329 6.48 31.14 12.76
C THR A 329 5.82 32.24 11.95
N LYS A 330 6.48 32.73 10.90
CA LYS A 330 5.92 33.76 10.03
C LYS A 330 4.68 33.31 9.27
N LEU A 331 4.62 32.04 8.88
CA LEU A 331 3.51 31.49 8.11
C LEU A 331 2.28 31.16 8.96
N ILE A 332 2.46 30.92 10.26
CA ILE A 332 1.37 30.60 11.18
C ILE A 332 0.79 31.83 11.90
N GLN A 333 1.51 32.96 11.87
CA GLN A 333 1.09 34.18 12.53
C GLN A 333 -0.29 34.72 12.06
N PRO A 334 -0.62 34.69 10.75
CA PRO A 334 -1.93 35.13 10.27
C PRO A 334 -3.10 34.29 10.79
N TYR A 335 -2.81 33.06 11.24
CA TYR A 335 -3.79 32.11 11.78
C TYR A 335 -3.86 32.13 13.32
N GLU A 336 -3.19 33.09 13.97
CA GLU A 336 -3.08 33.17 15.45
C GLU A 336 -2.67 31.80 16.06
N MET A 337 -1.71 31.13 15.43
CA MET A 337 -1.25 29.80 15.81
C MET A 337 0.14 29.88 16.45
N GLY A 338 0.27 29.36 17.65
CA GLY A 338 1.57 29.20 18.30
C GLY A 338 2.33 27.95 17.84
N THR A 339 3.65 27.95 18.01
CA THR A 339 4.52 26.82 17.65
C THR A 339 4.08 25.46 18.26
N PRO A 340 3.63 25.37 19.53
CA PRO A 340 3.14 24.11 20.08
C PRO A 340 1.91 23.58 19.34
N ALA A 341 0.99 24.46 18.92
CA ALA A 341 -0.21 24.08 18.16
C ALA A 341 0.16 23.58 16.75
N LEU A 342 1.13 24.22 16.08
CA LEU A 342 1.68 23.75 14.81
C LEU A 342 2.27 22.34 14.95
N HIS A 343 3.11 22.10 15.96
CA HIS A 343 3.71 20.78 16.20
C HIS A 343 2.66 19.70 16.42
N LYS A 344 1.63 19.99 17.22
CA LYS A 344 0.52 19.07 17.48
C LYS A 344 -0.27 18.77 16.20
N ALA A 345 -0.59 19.78 15.42
CA ALA A 345 -1.29 19.63 14.15
C ALA A 345 -0.49 18.80 13.15
N LEU A 346 0.81 19.09 12.97
CA LEU A 346 1.71 18.30 12.12
C LEU A 346 1.80 16.84 12.57
N SER A 347 1.92 16.58 13.87
CA SER A 347 1.95 15.22 14.42
C SER A 347 0.65 14.47 14.13
N ASN A 348 -0.50 15.10 14.32
CA ASN A 348 -1.80 14.52 14.03
C ASN A 348 -1.97 14.24 12.52
N LEU A 349 -1.60 15.19 11.66
CA LEU A 349 -1.65 15.03 10.20
C LEU A 349 -0.74 13.89 9.72
N MET A 350 0.44 13.73 10.32
CA MET A 350 1.31 12.58 10.05
C MET A 350 0.68 11.26 10.51
N SER A 351 0.01 11.23 11.66
CA SER A 351 -0.70 10.03 12.14
C SER A 351 -1.89 9.63 11.25
N LYS A 352 -2.44 10.59 10.49
CA LYS A 352 -3.48 10.39 9.48
C LYS A 352 -2.92 10.06 8.09
N ASP A 353 -1.60 9.99 7.92
CA ASP A 353 -0.90 9.82 6.63
C ASP A 353 -1.27 10.89 5.58
N LEU A 354 -1.60 12.13 6.02
CA LEU A 354 -1.86 13.27 5.15
C LEU A 354 -0.60 14.11 4.90
N VAL A 355 0.29 14.15 5.89
CA VAL A 355 1.55 14.88 5.85
C VAL A 355 2.71 13.91 6.08
N PHE A 356 3.81 14.16 5.40
CA PHE A 356 5.05 13.42 5.53
C PHE A 356 6.19 14.36 5.93
N LYS A 357 7.13 13.85 6.75
CA LYS A 357 8.35 14.56 7.11
C LYS A 357 9.51 14.05 6.27
N GLY A 358 10.09 14.91 5.45
CA GLY A 358 11.24 14.60 4.61
C GLY A 358 12.55 14.45 5.38
N LYS A 359 13.60 14.06 4.66
CA LYS A 359 14.96 13.93 5.21
C LYS A 359 15.54 15.27 5.67
N ASP A 360 15.13 16.36 5.03
CA ASP A 360 15.45 17.77 5.35
C ASP A 360 14.67 18.31 6.56
N LYS A 361 13.89 17.45 7.23
CA LYS A 361 12.99 17.77 8.35
C LYS A 361 11.82 18.66 8.00
N ASN A 362 11.60 19.03 6.74
CA ASN A 362 10.42 19.73 6.28
C ASN A 362 9.22 18.79 6.14
N HIS A 363 8.02 19.37 6.33
CA HIS A 363 6.75 18.66 6.21
C HIS A 363 6.09 19.06 4.90
N PHE A 364 5.48 18.10 4.21
CA PHE A 364 4.74 18.31 2.97
C PHE A 364 3.51 17.40 2.89
N ILE A 365 2.52 17.83 2.13
CA ILE A 365 1.31 17.04 1.87
C ILE A 365 1.73 15.82 1.02
N LEU A 366 1.30 14.63 1.44
CA LEU A 366 1.67 13.39 0.78
C LEU A 366 1.02 13.23 -0.60
N ASP A 367 -0.21 13.73 -0.76
CA ASP A 367 -0.99 13.65 -1.98
C ASP A 367 -0.84 14.93 -2.81
N PRO A 368 -0.20 14.87 -4.01
CA PRO A 368 0.02 16.05 -4.84
C PRO A 368 -1.29 16.68 -5.35
N PHE A 369 -2.32 15.87 -5.63
CA PHE A 369 -3.60 16.40 -6.10
C PHE A 369 -4.47 16.99 -4.99
N LEU A 370 -4.34 16.50 -3.76
CA LEU A 370 -4.91 17.17 -2.59
C LEU A 370 -4.28 18.55 -2.40
N THR A 371 -2.96 18.67 -2.62
CA THR A 371 -2.27 19.98 -2.60
C THR A 371 -2.84 20.94 -3.64
N GLU A 372 -3.00 20.50 -4.89
CA GLU A 372 -3.57 21.33 -5.96
C GLU A 372 -5.03 21.69 -5.70
N TRP A 373 -5.82 20.74 -5.19
CA TRP A 373 -7.22 20.97 -4.83
C TRP A 373 -7.37 22.03 -3.72
N ILE A 374 -6.56 21.95 -2.66
CA ILE A 374 -6.57 22.95 -1.58
C ILE A 374 -6.23 24.33 -2.16
N ARG A 375 -5.21 24.45 -3.01
CA ARG A 375 -4.84 25.71 -3.68
C ARG A 375 -5.98 26.29 -4.52
N MET A 376 -6.73 25.43 -5.21
CA MET A 376 -7.88 25.82 -6.03
C MET A 376 -8.99 26.39 -5.14
N VAL A 377 -9.37 25.69 -4.08
CA VAL A 377 -10.45 26.10 -3.17
C VAL A 377 -10.07 27.37 -2.39
N SER A 378 -8.84 27.49 -1.91
CA SER A 378 -8.37 28.71 -1.20
C SER A 378 -8.40 29.96 -2.08
N LYS A 379 -8.12 29.84 -3.37
CA LYS A 379 -8.22 30.96 -4.32
C LYS A 379 -9.67 31.41 -4.54
N ASP A 380 -10.59 30.45 -4.67
CA ASP A 380 -12.00 30.75 -4.84
C ASP A 380 -12.59 31.44 -3.60
N GLU A 381 -12.27 30.98 -2.38
CA GLU A 381 -12.69 31.64 -1.13
C GLU A 381 -12.08 33.05 -0.98
N GLY A 382 -10.84 33.25 -1.38
CA GLY A 382 -10.19 34.57 -1.42
C GLY A 382 -10.87 35.53 -2.38
N GLN A 383 -11.39 35.07 -3.51
CA GLN A 383 -12.17 35.91 -4.43
C GLN A 383 -13.55 36.29 -3.89
N PHE A 384 -14.21 35.37 -3.17
CA PHE A 384 -15.50 35.65 -2.52
C PHE A 384 -15.37 36.58 -1.30
N SER A 385 -14.27 36.52 -0.55
CA SER A 385 -14.04 37.44 0.58
C SER A 385 -13.70 38.87 0.11
N SER A 386 -12.93 39.03 -0.97
CA SER A 386 -12.59 40.33 -1.55
C SER A 386 -13.79 41.04 -2.20
N SER A 387 -14.81 40.30 -2.65
CA SER A 387 -16.05 40.87 -3.20
C SER A 387 -17.04 41.33 -2.12
N ARG A 388 -16.92 40.85 -0.87
CA ARG A 388 -17.75 41.31 0.27
C ARG A 388 -17.22 42.54 0.99
N THR A 389 -15.94 42.89 0.82
CA THR A 389 -15.31 44.07 1.44
C THR A 389 -15.44 45.34 0.57
N LYS A 390 -16.09 45.25 -0.60
CA LYS A 390 -16.34 46.40 -1.52
C LYS A 390 -17.83 46.74 -1.61
N LYS A 391 -18.59 46.55 -0.56
CA LYS A 391 -19.95 47.12 -0.45
C LYS A 391 -20.08 47.97 0.82
#